data_19d66d2ec96215cf53f337942c16efa3
#
_entry.id   19d66d2ec96215cf53f337942c16efa3
#
_cell.length_a   1.000
_cell.length_b   1.000
_cell.length_c   1.000
_cell.angle_alpha   90.00
_cell.angle_beta   90.00
_cell.angle_gamma   90.00
#
_symmetry.space_group_name_H-M   'P 1'
#
loop_
_entity.id
_entity.type
_entity.pdbx_description
1 polymer ?
#
loop_
_entity_poly.entity_id
_entity_poly.type
_entity_poly.pdbx_seq_one_letter_code
_entity_poly.pdbx_strand_id
1 'polypeptide(L)'
;MRTNPIRMLLAVCVLLCVGLTCCRKAQTHSVTLRWDAPRVTPGVSVVGYNVYRSTTSGGPFVKLASRVSGPPYEDGLVVGSRTYFYVVTALDQAGHESRFSAEIRATIP
;
A
#
# COMPACT_ATOMS: atom_id res chain seq x y z
N MET A 1 18.96 9.13 6.12
CA MET A 1 18.55 9.23 4.72
C MET A 1 17.61 10.43 4.54
N ARG A 2 18.04 11.41 3.79
CA ARG A 2 17.16 12.53 3.44
C ARG A 2 16.39 12.15 2.20
N THR A 3 15.10 11.95 2.35
CA THR A 3 14.21 11.66 1.23
C THR A 3 13.09 12.68 1.20
N ASN A 4 12.66 13.04 0.01
CA ASN A 4 11.38 13.74 -0.12
C ASN A 4 10.26 12.78 0.25
N PRO A 5 9.11 13.28 0.70
CA PRO A 5 7.97 12.43 1.00
C PRO A 5 7.61 11.58 -0.22
N ILE A 6 7.34 10.31 0.01
CA ILE A 6 6.84 9.42 -1.03
C ILE A 6 5.42 9.88 -1.35
N ARG A 7 5.19 10.18 -2.63
CA ARG A 7 3.84 10.49 -3.11
C ARG A 7 3.11 9.20 -3.39
N MET A 8 2.05 8.98 -2.66
CA MET A 8 1.24 7.78 -2.81
C MET A 8 0.00 8.11 -3.63
N LEU A 9 -0.20 7.33 -4.66
CA LEU A 9 -1.38 7.40 -5.52
C LEU A 9 -2.22 6.16 -5.24
N LEU A 10 -3.48 6.37 -4.92
CA LEU A 10 -4.39 5.26 -4.62
C LEU A 10 -5.24 4.97 -5.84
N ALA A 11 -5.23 3.73 -6.28
CA ALA A 11 -6.23 3.20 -7.18
C ALA A 11 -6.99 2.09 -6.44
N VAL A 12 -8.26 2.31 -6.20
CA VAL A 12 -9.12 1.27 -5.61
C VAL A 12 -9.74 0.51 -6.77
N CYS A 13 -9.29 -0.72 -6.97
CA CYS A 13 -9.92 -1.65 -7.89
C CYS A 13 -10.87 -2.53 -7.09
N VAL A 14 -12.15 -2.29 -7.28
CA VAL A 14 -13.17 -3.21 -6.79
C VAL A 14 -13.41 -4.22 -7.91
N LEU A 15 -12.86 -5.41 -7.76
CA LEU A 15 -13.22 -6.52 -8.65
C LEU A 15 -14.54 -7.08 -8.15
N LEU A 16 -15.62 -6.64 -8.78
CA LEU A 16 -16.90 -7.30 -8.63
C LEU A 16 -16.87 -8.56 -9.51
N CYS A 17 -16.61 -9.70 -8.90
CA CYS A 17 -16.99 -10.95 -9.53
C CYS A 17 -18.50 -11.11 -9.41
N VAL A 18 -19.23 -10.58 -10.37
CA VAL A 18 -20.63 -10.91 -10.53
C VAL A 18 -20.68 -12.29 -11.17
N GLY A 19 -20.74 -13.31 -10.37
CA GLY A 19 -21.13 -14.62 -10.86
C GLY A 19 -22.58 -14.61 -11.29
N LEU A 20 -22.81 -14.87 -12.55
CA LEU A 20 -24.16 -15.00 -13.15
C LEU A 20 -24.92 -16.22 -12.67
N THR A 21 -24.39 -16.97 -11.75
CA THR A 21 -25.03 -18.14 -11.19
C THR A 21 -25.44 -17.86 -9.76
N CYS A 22 -26.52 -18.49 -9.33
CA CYS A 22 -27.06 -18.40 -7.97
C CYS A 22 -26.08 -18.79 -6.85
N CYS A 23 -24.83 -19.01 -7.16
CA CYS A 23 -23.79 -19.18 -6.17
C CYS A 23 -23.46 -17.84 -5.56
N ARG A 24 -23.78 -17.66 -4.31
CA ARG A 24 -23.34 -16.55 -3.48
C ARG A 24 -21.83 -16.65 -3.28
N LYS A 25 -21.07 -16.25 -4.27
CA LYS A 25 -19.65 -16.03 -4.06
C LYS A 25 -19.49 -14.72 -3.33
N ALA A 26 -18.74 -14.76 -2.25
CA ALA A 26 -18.31 -13.56 -1.57
C ALA A 26 -17.66 -12.62 -2.59
N GLN A 27 -18.03 -11.36 -2.56
CA GLN A 27 -17.37 -10.35 -3.39
C GLN A 27 -15.94 -10.24 -2.95
N THR A 28 -15.01 -10.39 -3.89
CA THR A 28 -13.60 -10.17 -3.64
C THR A 28 -13.28 -8.70 -3.92
N HIS A 29 -12.64 -8.07 -2.97
CA HIS A 29 -12.19 -6.69 -3.09
C HIS A 29 -10.68 -6.66 -3.04
N SER A 30 -10.11 -5.69 -3.71
CA SER A 30 -8.69 -5.43 -3.61
C SER A 30 -8.41 -3.94 -3.65
N VAL A 31 -7.29 -3.55 -3.08
CA VAL A 31 -6.77 -2.18 -3.14
C VAL A 31 -5.43 -2.25 -3.85
N THR A 32 -5.31 -1.53 -4.95
CA THR A 32 -4.05 -1.38 -5.66
C THR A 32 -3.40 -0.08 -5.24
N LEU A 33 -2.22 -0.18 -4.70
CA LEU A 33 -1.44 0.97 -4.24
C LEU A 33 -0.40 1.33 -5.28
N ARG A 34 -0.28 2.62 -5.56
CA ARG A 34 0.76 3.18 -6.41
C ARG A 34 1.40 4.34 -5.68
N TRP A 35 2.68 4.55 -5.91
CA TRP A 35 3.42 5.64 -5.30
C TRP A 35 4.57 6.03 -6.21
N ASP A 36 5.08 7.24 -6.01
CA ASP A 36 6.29 7.70 -6.67
C ASP A 36 7.50 7.38 -5.81
N ALA A 37 8.60 7.01 -6.47
CA ALA A 37 9.87 6.80 -5.78
C ALA A 37 10.31 8.11 -5.09
N PRO A 38 10.85 8.04 -3.86
CA PRO A 38 11.34 9.22 -3.19
C PRO A 38 12.60 9.72 -3.87
N ARG A 39 12.85 11.02 -3.79
CA ARG A 39 14.16 11.57 -4.09
C ARG A 39 15.10 11.24 -2.95
N VAL A 40 16.25 10.71 -3.29
CA VAL A 40 17.27 10.33 -2.31
C VAL A 40 18.53 11.14 -2.51
N THR A 41 19.34 11.22 -1.46
CA THR A 41 20.66 11.84 -1.50
C THR A 41 21.53 11.09 -2.50
N PRO A 42 22.43 11.74 -3.26
CA PRO A 42 23.38 11.06 -4.11
C PRO A 42 24.17 10.00 -3.33
N GLY A 43 24.34 8.82 -3.95
CA GLY A 43 24.99 7.68 -3.31
C GLY A 43 24.04 6.77 -2.52
N VAL A 44 22.78 7.15 -2.38
CA VAL A 44 21.74 6.32 -1.75
C VAL A 44 20.87 5.74 -2.85
N SER A 45 20.63 4.44 -2.80
CA SER A 45 19.77 3.73 -3.75
C SER A 45 18.61 3.10 -3.01
N VAL A 46 17.40 3.24 -3.54
CA VAL A 46 16.22 2.55 -3.02
C VAL A 46 16.23 1.13 -3.59
N VAL A 47 16.24 0.13 -2.72
CA VAL A 47 16.29 -1.27 -3.12
C VAL A 47 14.95 -1.98 -2.93
N GLY A 48 14.00 -1.34 -2.28
CA GLY A 48 12.67 -1.91 -2.07
C GLY A 48 11.80 -1.01 -1.22
N TYR A 49 10.59 -1.47 -0.99
CA TYR A 49 9.58 -0.75 -0.22
C TYR A 49 8.92 -1.71 0.76
N ASN A 50 8.52 -1.19 1.90
CA ASN A 50 7.64 -1.89 2.83
C ASN A 50 6.25 -1.26 2.77
N VAL A 51 5.23 -2.08 2.77
CA VAL A 51 3.84 -1.64 2.72
C VAL A 51 3.18 -1.97 4.04
N TYR A 52 2.48 -0.99 4.61
CA TYR A 52 1.80 -1.11 5.89
C TYR A 52 0.34 -0.74 5.76
N ARG A 53 -0.48 -1.36 6.59
CA ARG A 53 -1.93 -1.13 6.63
C ARG A 53 -2.40 -0.96 8.08
N SER A 54 -3.42 -0.13 8.25
CA SER A 54 -4.16 -0.01 9.51
C SER A 54 -5.65 0.09 9.22
N THR A 55 -6.46 -0.24 10.19
CA THR A 55 -7.90 0.03 10.18
C THR A 55 -8.22 1.34 10.91
N THR A 56 -7.21 2.01 11.45
CA THR A 56 -7.34 3.26 12.18
C THR A 56 -6.40 4.30 11.57
N SER A 57 -6.91 5.51 11.33
CA SER A 57 -6.06 6.61 10.89
C SER A 57 -4.97 6.88 11.91
N GLY A 58 -3.74 7.04 11.44
CA GLY A 58 -2.58 7.24 12.30
C GLY A 58 -1.98 5.95 12.87
N GLY A 59 -2.58 4.81 12.62
CA GLY A 59 -2.08 3.52 13.07
C GLY A 59 -2.70 3.04 14.39
N PRO A 60 -2.14 1.97 14.98
CA PRO A 60 -0.89 1.32 14.59
C PRO A 60 -0.97 0.61 13.24
N PHE A 61 0.13 0.68 12.50
CA PHE A 61 0.23 0.05 11.18
C PHE A 61 0.89 -1.33 11.30
N VAL A 62 0.37 -2.26 10.53
CA VAL A 62 0.91 -3.62 10.42
C VAL A 62 1.56 -3.77 9.05
N LYS A 63 2.78 -4.30 9.02
CA LYS A 63 3.48 -4.54 7.77
C LYS A 63 2.79 -5.66 6.99
N LEU A 64 2.35 -5.34 5.79
CA LEU A 64 1.76 -6.31 4.87
C LEU A 64 2.80 -6.99 4.00
N ALA A 65 3.78 -6.23 3.55
CA ALA A 65 4.79 -6.71 2.63
C ALA A 65 6.11 -6.02 2.88
N SER A 66 7.18 -6.76 2.64
CA SER A 66 8.55 -6.35 2.85
C SER A 66 9.32 -6.46 1.55
N ARG A 67 10.19 -5.48 1.28
CA ARG A 67 11.07 -5.47 0.11
C ARG A 67 10.33 -5.62 -1.22
N VAL A 68 9.19 -4.97 -1.33
CA VAL A 68 8.46 -4.89 -2.60
C VAL A 68 9.32 -4.09 -3.58
N SER A 69 9.49 -4.61 -4.80
CA SER A 69 10.39 -4.00 -5.79
C SER A 69 9.92 -2.62 -6.27
N GLY A 70 8.68 -2.30 -6.10
CA GLY A 70 8.09 -1.01 -6.47
C GLY A 70 6.60 -1.11 -6.63
N PRO A 71 5.95 0.01 -7.02
CA PRO A 71 4.54 -0.02 -7.34
C PRO A 71 4.30 -0.80 -8.66
N PRO A 72 3.09 -1.36 -8.85
CA PRO A 72 1.98 -1.38 -7.92
C PRO A 72 2.10 -2.50 -6.89
N TYR A 73 1.39 -2.33 -5.78
CA TYR A 73 1.17 -3.39 -4.80
C TYR A 73 -0.33 -3.60 -4.63
N GLU A 74 -0.77 -4.84 -4.67
CA GLU A 74 -2.19 -5.19 -4.52
C GLU A 74 -2.44 -5.86 -3.18
N ASP A 75 -3.36 -5.28 -2.40
CA ASP A 75 -3.84 -5.86 -1.15
C ASP A 75 -5.19 -6.51 -1.42
N GLY A 76 -5.19 -7.83 -1.51
CA GLY A 76 -6.39 -8.65 -1.72
C GLY A 76 -7.07 -9.11 -0.44
N LEU A 77 -6.58 -8.69 0.72
CA LEU A 77 -7.10 -9.13 2.01
C LEU A 77 -8.05 -8.12 2.65
N VAL A 78 -8.60 -7.21 1.86
CA VAL A 78 -9.54 -6.21 2.35
C VAL A 78 -10.97 -6.75 2.35
N VAL A 79 -11.76 -6.26 3.29
CA VAL A 79 -13.15 -6.70 3.49
C VAL A 79 -14.08 -5.57 3.08
N GLY A 80 -15.19 -5.92 2.45
CA GLY A 80 -16.23 -4.96 2.05
C GLY A 80 -16.78 -4.18 3.23
N SER A 81 -17.22 -2.96 2.98
CA SER A 81 -17.78 -2.03 3.97
C SER A 81 -16.81 -1.62 5.07
N ARG A 82 -15.51 -1.69 4.80
CA ARG A 82 -14.47 -1.27 5.73
C ARG A 82 -13.60 -0.20 5.12
N THR A 83 -12.96 0.56 5.99
CA THR A 83 -11.98 1.58 5.61
C THR A 83 -10.60 1.17 6.11
N TYR A 84 -9.63 1.30 5.23
CA TYR A 84 -8.23 0.97 5.52
C TYR A 84 -7.35 2.17 5.26
N PHE A 85 -6.22 2.19 5.95
CA PHE A 85 -5.23 3.25 5.81
C PHE A 85 -3.89 2.61 5.48
N TYR A 86 -3.17 3.21 4.54
CA TYR A 86 -1.91 2.66 4.04
C TYR A 86 -0.81 3.69 4.12
N VAL A 87 0.37 3.20 4.43
CA VAL A 87 1.63 3.96 4.31
C VAL A 87 2.69 3.04 3.72
N VAL A 88 3.68 3.65 3.11
CA VAL A 88 4.81 2.97 2.49
C VAL A 88 6.10 3.58 3.03
N THR A 89 7.11 2.75 3.17
CA THR A 89 8.48 3.20 3.43
C THR A 89 9.39 2.73 2.31
N ALA A 90 10.51 3.41 2.13
CA ALA A 90 11.56 3.00 1.22
C ALA A 90 12.72 2.40 2.01
N LEU A 91 13.35 1.37 1.44
CA LEU A 91 14.56 0.76 1.98
C LEU A 91 15.75 1.12 1.09
N ASP A 92 16.86 1.48 1.70
CA ASP A 92 18.11 1.72 0.99
C ASP A 92 19.00 0.49 0.96
N GLN A 93 20.13 0.59 0.25
CA GLN A 93 21.08 -0.51 0.11
C GLN A 93 21.75 -0.91 1.43
N ALA A 94 21.73 -0.04 2.43
CA ALA A 94 22.26 -0.32 3.76
C ALA A 94 21.21 -0.92 4.72
N GLY A 95 19.97 -1.07 4.26
CA GLY A 95 18.88 -1.61 5.06
C GLY A 95 18.16 -0.57 5.91
N HIS A 96 18.45 0.71 5.71
CA HIS A 96 17.73 1.78 6.42
C HIS A 96 16.34 1.97 5.81
N GLU A 97 15.35 2.11 6.68
CA GLU A 97 13.97 2.36 6.30
C GLU A 97 13.66 3.84 6.45
N SER A 98 13.01 4.43 5.43
CA SER A 98 12.57 5.83 5.49
C SER A 98 11.41 6.00 6.46
N ARG A 99 11.03 7.26 6.70
CA ARG A 99 9.78 7.58 7.38
C ARG A 99 8.59 7.06 6.56
N PHE A 100 7.45 6.93 7.22
CA PHE A 100 6.20 6.64 6.53
C PHE A 100 5.89 7.71 5.49
N SER A 101 5.37 7.28 4.36
CA SER A 101 4.71 8.16 3.39
C SER A 101 3.50 8.83 4.04
N ALA A 102 2.93 9.81 3.35
CA ALA A 102 1.61 10.31 3.72
C ALA A 102 0.61 9.15 3.73
N GLU A 103 -0.29 9.17 4.71
CA GLU A 103 -1.34 8.16 4.84
C GLU A 103 -2.36 8.31 3.72
N ILE A 104 -2.80 7.19 3.20
CA ILE A 104 -3.86 7.14 2.20
C ILE A 104 -5.01 6.30 2.73
N ARG A 105 -6.23 6.78 2.52
CA ARG A 105 -7.45 6.09 2.95
C ARG A 105 -8.10 5.38 1.78
N ALA A 106 -8.47 4.12 1.98
CA ALA A 106 -9.24 3.33 1.04
C ALA A 106 -10.54 2.87 1.71
N THR A 107 -11.67 3.29 1.18
CA THR A 107 -12.98 2.82 1.62
C THR A 107 -13.46 1.75 0.66
N ILE A 108 -13.71 0.57 1.19
CA ILE A 108 -14.15 -0.58 0.39
C ILE A 108 -15.69 -0.57 0.34
N PRO A 109 -16.27 -0.67 -0.86
CA PRO A 109 -17.71 -0.69 -1.00
C PRO A 109 -18.40 -1.83 -0.26
#